data_5829f116e84aa5ed444ca087b2c93ee5
#
_entry.id   5829f116e84aa5ed444ca087b2c93ee5
#
_cell.length_a   1.000
_cell.length_b   1.000
_cell.length_c   1.000
_cell.angle_alpha   90.00
_cell.angle_beta   90.00
_cell.angle_gamma   90.00
#
_symmetry.space_group_name_H-M   'P 1'
#
loop_
_entity.id
_entity.type
_entity.pdbx_description
1 polymer ?
#
loop_
_entity_poly.entity_id
_entity_poly.type
_entity_poly.pdbx_seq_one_letter_code
_entity_poly.pdbx_strand_id
1 'polypeptide(L)'
;MIVDIQNPIDLNDEISRQPDLILLRWREDYYAKKYPQPKDIFLLIEIVDSIVKYDREVKIPLYAKNRISEVWLIDLNKELIEVYWNIVGTIYKKKEQFFRGDRLIIQAFDNMSLTVDRILG
;
A
#
# COMPACT_ATOMS: atom_id res chain seq x y z
N MET A 1 -15.37 -2.26 3.75
CA MET A 1 -14.09 -1.74 3.23
C MET A 1 -14.37 -0.68 2.19
N ILE A 2 -13.61 0.38 2.21
CA ILE A 2 -13.72 1.46 1.22
C ILE A 2 -12.47 1.45 0.37
N VAL A 3 -12.63 1.55 -0.97
CA VAL A 3 -11.53 1.73 -1.91
C VAL A 3 -11.44 3.21 -2.25
N ASP A 4 -10.27 3.80 -2.07
CA ASP A 4 -10.02 5.21 -2.33
C ASP A 4 -8.89 5.35 -3.35
N ILE A 5 -9.11 6.17 -4.37
CA ILE A 5 -8.20 6.32 -5.50
C ILE A 5 -7.66 7.73 -5.53
N GLN A 6 -6.33 7.87 -5.48
CA GLN A 6 -5.60 9.13 -5.65
C GLN A 6 -6.04 10.26 -4.72
N ASN A 7 -6.47 9.94 -3.51
CA ASN A 7 -6.80 10.95 -2.51
C ASN A 7 -5.69 11.04 -1.45
N PRO A 8 -5.48 12.24 -0.88
CA PRO A 8 -4.47 12.41 0.15
C PRO A 8 -4.76 11.57 1.39
N ILE A 9 -3.70 11.18 2.08
CA ILE A 9 -3.77 10.57 3.40
C ILE A 9 -3.01 11.44 4.40
N ASP A 10 -3.40 11.36 5.66
CA ASP A 10 -2.78 12.12 6.73
C ASP A 10 -1.68 11.28 7.38
N LEU A 11 -0.43 11.66 7.20
CA LEU A 11 0.73 10.99 7.79
C LEU A 11 1.24 11.74 9.02
N ASN A 12 0.33 12.18 9.88
CA ASN A 12 0.66 12.88 11.12
C ASN A 12 1.42 14.19 10.86
N ASP A 13 2.70 14.27 11.24
CA ASP A 13 3.51 15.49 11.11
C ASP A 13 4.06 15.71 9.70
N GLU A 14 3.82 14.78 8.79
CA GLU A 14 4.30 14.87 7.43
C GLU A 14 3.27 15.53 6.52
N ILE A 15 3.72 15.98 5.36
CA ILE A 15 2.83 16.46 4.31
C ILE A 15 2.00 15.27 3.82
N SER A 16 0.72 15.49 3.61
CA SER A 16 -0.19 14.47 3.11
C SER A 16 0.34 13.86 1.82
N ARG A 17 0.29 12.54 1.72
CA ARG A 17 0.65 11.80 0.52
C ARG A 17 -0.61 11.47 -0.27
N GLN A 18 -0.43 11.26 -1.56
CA GLN A 18 -1.52 10.93 -2.47
C GLN A 18 -1.19 9.61 -3.18
N PRO A 19 -1.39 8.47 -2.49
CA PRO A 19 -1.14 7.17 -3.11
C PRO A 19 -2.13 6.89 -4.24
N ASP A 20 -1.77 5.97 -5.13
CA ASP A 20 -2.64 5.62 -6.25
C ASP A 20 -3.92 4.95 -5.80
N LEU A 21 -3.84 4.08 -4.80
CA LEU A 21 -5.00 3.37 -4.28
C LEU A 21 -4.77 2.98 -2.83
N ILE A 22 -5.83 3.09 -2.02
CA ILE A 22 -5.81 2.59 -0.64
C ILE A 22 -7.10 1.83 -0.34
N LEU A 23 -6.98 0.81 0.52
CA LEU A 23 -8.12 0.10 1.09
C LEU A 23 -8.31 0.56 2.51
N LEU A 24 -9.49 1.07 2.82
CA LEU A 24 -9.80 1.73 4.09
C LEU A 24 -10.80 0.95 4.91
N ARG A 25 -10.75 1.14 6.23
CA ARG A 25 -11.83 0.73 7.12
C ARG A 25 -13.10 1.46 6.73
N TRP A 26 -14.24 0.77 6.81
CA TRP A 26 -15.52 1.42 6.53
C TRP A 26 -15.79 2.51 7.55
N ARG A 27 -16.28 3.67 7.07
CA ARG A 27 -16.77 4.77 7.90
C ARG A 27 -18.04 5.31 7.27
N GLU A 28 -19.00 5.66 8.13
CA GLU A 28 -20.31 6.11 7.69
C GLU A 28 -20.23 7.39 6.86
N ASP A 29 -19.29 8.29 7.21
CA ASP A 29 -19.11 9.56 6.50
C ASP A 29 -18.21 9.45 5.26
N TYR A 30 -17.71 8.26 4.93
CA TYR A 30 -16.82 8.03 3.79
C TYR A 30 -15.62 8.98 3.79
N TYR A 31 -15.10 9.34 4.98
CA TYR A 31 -13.96 10.26 5.14
C TYR A 31 -14.20 11.66 4.57
N ALA A 32 -15.47 12.12 4.61
CA ALA A 32 -15.83 13.42 4.06
C ALA A 32 -15.25 14.60 4.83
N LYS A 33 -14.98 14.42 6.14
CA LYS A 33 -14.56 15.51 7.04
C LYS A 33 -13.07 15.58 7.28
N LYS A 34 -12.33 14.52 7.08
CA LYS A 34 -10.87 14.50 7.19
C LYS A 34 -10.28 13.33 6.41
N TYR A 35 -9.03 13.51 6.04
CA TYR A 35 -8.30 12.49 5.30
C TYR A 35 -8.13 11.23 6.14
N PRO A 36 -8.07 10.06 5.50
CA PRO A 36 -7.74 8.83 6.20
C PRO A 36 -6.40 8.94 6.91
N GLN A 37 -6.35 8.38 8.11
CA GLN A 37 -5.12 8.28 8.90
C GLN A 37 -4.55 6.86 8.74
N PRO A 38 -3.26 6.64 9.09
CA PRO A 38 -2.65 5.31 8.95
C PRO A 38 -3.45 4.19 9.57
N LYS A 39 -4.07 4.42 10.75
CA LYS A 39 -4.90 3.41 11.43
C LYS A 39 -6.12 2.97 10.63
N ASP A 40 -6.53 3.78 9.67
CA ASP A 40 -7.72 3.52 8.83
C ASP A 40 -7.38 2.70 7.59
N ILE A 41 -6.09 2.50 7.31
CA ILE A 41 -5.62 1.93 6.04
C ILE A 41 -5.23 0.46 6.23
N PHE A 42 -5.87 -0.42 5.47
CA PHE A 42 -5.51 -1.83 5.40
C PHE A 42 -4.36 -2.09 4.42
N LEU A 43 -4.35 -1.38 3.31
CA LEU A 43 -3.38 -1.56 2.23
C LEU A 43 -3.23 -0.26 1.46
N LEU A 44 -1.98 0.09 1.17
CA LEU A 44 -1.64 1.23 0.33
C LEU A 44 -0.90 0.72 -0.90
N ILE A 45 -1.34 1.14 -2.08
CA ILE A 45 -0.75 0.71 -3.36
C ILE A 45 -0.22 1.93 -4.11
N GLU A 46 1.02 1.81 -4.56
CA GLU A 46 1.66 2.76 -5.47
C GLU A 46 1.97 2.06 -6.78
N ILE A 47 1.55 2.66 -7.89
CA ILE A 47 1.79 2.14 -9.24
C ILE A 47 2.82 3.04 -9.90
N VAL A 48 3.93 2.45 -10.34
CA VAL A 48 5.03 3.19 -10.95
C VAL A 48 5.45 2.52 -12.26
N ASP A 49 6.01 3.30 -13.18
CA ASP A 49 6.57 2.72 -14.41
C ASP A 49 7.73 1.79 -14.06
N SER A 50 8.63 2.25 -13.20
CA SER A 50 9.73 1.45 -12.66
C SER A 50 9.98 1.84 -11.22
N ILE A 51 10.15 0.85 -10.35
CA ILE A 51 10.52 1.10 -8.96
C ILE A 51 11.93 1.67 -8.95
N VAL A 52 12.09 2.83 -8.30
CA VAL A 52 13.37 3.50 -8.20
C VAL A 52 13.83 3.58 -6.74
N LYS A 53 15.07 3.97 -6.54
CA LYS A 53 15.70 4.07 -5.23
C LYS A 53 14.88 4.91 -4.24
N TYR A 54 14.30 6.02 -4.71
CA TYR A 54 13.46 6.89 -3.89
C TYR A 54 12.26 6.13 -3.30
N ASP A 55 11.63 5.28 -4.09
CA ASP A 55 10.49 4.49 -3.61
C ASP A 55 10.89 3.61 -2.43
N ARG A 56 12.02 2.91 -2.55
CA ARG A 56 12.47 1.95 -1.54
C ARG A 56 13.13 2.61 -0.33
N GLU A 57 13.87 3.70 -0.54
CA GLU A 57 14.68 4.30 0.51
C GLU A 57 13.99 5.46 1.22
N VAL A 58 12.99 6.07 0.60
CA VAL A 58 12.28 7.23 1.17
C VAL A 58 10.82 6.89 1.42
N LYS A 59 10.07 6.49 0.39
CA LYS A 59 8.63 6.26 0.54
C LYS A 59 8.31 5.07 1.46
N ILE A 60 8.95 3.93 1.25
CA ILE A 60 8.67 2.74 2.05
C ILE A 60 9.01 2.97 3.53
N PRO A 61 10.19 3.50 3.89
CA PRO A 61 10.47 3.83 5.29
C PRO A 61 9.49 4.84 5.90
N LEU A 62 9.04 5.82 5.12
CA LEU A 62 8.04 6.78 5.58
C LEU A 62 6.74 6.10 5.94
N TYR A 63 6.26 5.21 5.08
CA TYR A 63 5.03 4.46 5.33
C TYR A 63 5.16 3.55 6.54
N ALA A 64 6.32 2.88 6.71
CA ALA A 64 6.57 2.03 7.87
C ALA A 64 6.58 2.85 9.17
N LYS A 65 7.25 4.00 9.16
CA LYS A 65 7.31 4.90 10.30
C LYS A 65 5.92 5.36 10.73
N ASN A 66 5.03 5.58 9.77
CA ASN A 66 3.67 6.01 10.02
C ASN A 66 2.69 4.83 10.20
N ARG A 67 3.22 3.61 10.28
CA ARG A 67 2.49 2.39 10.64
C ARG A 67 1.39 2.01 9.65
N ILE A 68 1.66 2.23 8.36
CA ILE A 68 0.83 1.67 7.29
C ILE A 68 1.09 0.16 7.24
N SER A 69 0.09 -0.65 7.53
CA SER A 69 0.25 -2.09 7.77
C SER A 69 0.82 -2.86 6.59
N GLU A 70 0.42 -2.51 5.38
CA GLU A 70 0.86 -3.20 4.18
C GLU A 70 0.97 -2.20 3.02
N VAL A 71 2.05 -2.31 2.26
CA VAL A 71 2.29 -1.47 1.08
C VAL A 71 2.71 -2.34 -0.09
N TRP A 72 2.10 -2.09 -1.25
CA TRP A 72 2.48 -2.70 -2.51
C TRP A 72 3.06 -1.65 -3.44
N LEU A 73 4.23 -1.94 -4.01
CA LEU A 73 4.78 -1.18 -5.13
C LEU A 73 4.61 -2.02 -6.39
N ILE A 74 3.84 -1.51 -7.34
CA ILE A 74 3.61 -2.20 -8.61
C ILE A 74 4.50 -1.57 -9.67
N ASP A 75 5.42 -2.37 -10.21
CA ASP A 75 6.37 -1.96 -11.26
C ASP A 75 5.81 -2.44 -12.61
N LEU A 76 5.33 -1.49 -13.41
CA LEU A 76 4.68 -1.83 -14.69
C LEU A 76 5.68 -2.34 -15.72
N ASN A 77 6.89 -1.80 -15.75
CA ASN A 77 7.90 -2.20 -16.73
C ASN A 77 8.42 -3.60 -16.50
N LYS A 78 8.68 -3.94 -15.24
CA LYS A 78 9.19 -5.27 -14.87
C LYS A 78 8.08 -6.27 -14.59
N GLU A 79 6.83 -5.82 -14.58
CA GLU A 79 5.66 -6.65 -14.31
C GLU A 79 5.79 -7.39 -12.98
N LEU A 80 6.20 -6.66 -11.94
CA LEU A 80 6.37 -7.23 -10.60
C LEU A 80 5.66 -6.38 -9.56
N ILE A 81 5.32 -7.02 -8.43
CA ILE A 81 4.73 -6.37 -7.27
C ILE A 81 5.63 -6.64 -6.08
N GLU A 82 6.16 -5.57 -5.46
CA GLU A 82 6.87 -5.67 -4.20
C GLU A 82 5.89 -5.44 -3.07
N VAL A 83 5.83 -6.38 -2.13
CA VAL A 83 4.92 -6.33 -1.00
C VAL A 83 5.71 -6.16 0.28
N TYR A 84 5.29 -5.20 1.12
CA TYR A 84 5.91 -4.90 2.40
C TYR A 84 4.86 -5.01 3.49
N TRP A 85 5.17 -5.76 4.56
CA TRP A 85 4.24 -5.90 5.68
C TRP A 85 4.99 -6.26 6.97
N ASN A 86 4.23 -6.48 8.04
CA ASN A 86 4.75 -6.87 9.34
C ASN A 86 5.73 -5.85 9.91
N ILE A 87 5.18 -4.74 10.39
CA ILE A 87 5.98 -3.66 10.98
C ILE A 87 6.53 -4.11 12.34
N VAL A 88 7.84 -3.98 12.50
CA VAL A 88 8.52 -4.14 13.78
C VAL A 88 9.32 -2.87 14.02
N GLY A 89 8.98 -2.14 15.08
CA GLY A 89 9.55 -0.81 15.28
C GLY A 89 9.08 0.16 14.20
N THR A 90 9.99 0.61 13.37
CA THR A 90 9.71 1.56 12.29
C THR A 90 10.05 1.00 10.91
N ILE A 91 10.15 -0.33 10.79
CA ILE A 91 10.49 -0.96 9.51
C ILE A 91 9.52 -2.11 9.20
N TYR A 92 9.37 -2.41 7.92
CA TYR A 92 8.69 -3.62 7.50
C TYR A 92 9.64 -4.80 7.65
N LYS A 93 9.27 -5.74 8.50
CA LYS A 93 10.08 -6.93 8.75
C LYS A 93 10.04 -7.88 7.57
N LYS A 94 8.95 -7.87 6.80
CA LYS A 94 8.76 -8.76 5.67
C LYS A 94 8.66 -7.99 4.37
N LYS A 95 9.31 -8.53 3.34
CA LYS A 95 9.31 -8.01 1.99
C LYS A 95 9.36 -9.18 1.03
N GLU A 96 8.53 -9.15 -0.01
CA GLU A 96 8.50 -10.22 -1.00
C GLU A 96 8.17 -9.66 -2.37
N GLN A 97 8.70 -10.27 -3.43
CA GLN A 97 8.42 -9.91 -4.80
C GLN A 97 7.57 -10.99 -5.45
N PHE A 98 6.55 -10.54 -6.19
CA PHE A 98 5.63 -11.42 -6.91
C PHE A 98 5.65 -11.07 -8.39
N PHE A 99 5.58 -12.09 -9.22
CA PHE A 99 5.65 -11.97 -10.69
C PHE A 99 4.43 -12.60 -11.32
N ARG A 100 4.28 -12.46 -12.64
CA ARG A 100 3.21 -13.14 -13.36
C ARG A 100 3.25 -14.64 -13.05
N GLY A 101 2.07 -15.21 -12.85
CA GLY A 101 1.94 -16.60 -12.41
C GLY A 101 1.83 -16.77 -10.90
N ASP A 102 2.21 -15.77 -10.13
CA ASP A 102 2.15 -15.84 -8.67
C ASP A 102 0.78 -15.38 -8.15
N ARG A 103 0.45 -15.85 -6.95
CA ARG A 103 -0.68 -15.37 -6.16
C ARG A 103 -0.17 -14.63 -4.96
N LEU A 104 -0.94 -13.63 -4.54
CA LEU A 104 -0.67 -12.91 -3.30
C LEU A 104 -1.96 -12.66 -2.54
N ILE A 105 -1.82 -12.41 -1.25
CA ILE A 105 -2.95 -12.14 -0.37
C ILE A 105 -2.79 -10.74 0.23
N ILE A 106 -3.93 -10.14 0.58
CA ILE A 106 -3.94 -8.93 1.39
C ILE A 106 -3.94 -9.40 2.84
N GLN A 107 -2.96 -8.98 3.63
CA GLN A 107 -2.77 -9.50 4.99
C GLN A 107 -3.98 -9.30 5.89
N ALA A 108 -4.71 -8.21 5.71
CA ALA A 108 -5.91 -7.95 6.50
C ALA A 108 -7.08 -8.87 6.11
N PHE A 109 -7.02 -9.49 4.93
CA PHE A 109 -8.09 -10.33 4.39
C PHE A 109 -7.48 -11.60 3.82
N ASP A 110 -6.98 -12.47 4.70
CA ASP A 110 -6.22 -13.65 4.33
C ASP A 110 -7.01 -14.70 3.54
N ASN A 111 -8.33 -14.60 3.54
CA ASN A 111 -9.20 -15.44 2.72
C ASN A 111 -9.37 -14.92 1.28
N MET A 112 -8.77 -13.78 0.95
CA MET A 112 -8.82 -13.19 -0.39
C MET A 112 -7.46 -13.33 -1.05
N SER A 113 -7.42 -13.96 -2.22
CA SER A 113 -6.19 -14.05 -2.99
C SER A 113 -6.38 -13.44 -4.36
N LEU A 114 -5.31 -12.87 -4.89
CA LEU A 114 -5.28 -12.24 -6.21
C LEU A 114 -4.09 -12.79 -6.99
N THR A 115 -4.24 -12.92 -8.30
CA THR A 115 -3.10 -13.26 -9.15
C THR A 115 -2.45 -11.97 -9.64
N VAL A 116 -1.14 -12.01 -9.82
CA VAL A 116 -0.40 -10.87 -10.40
C VAL A 116 -0.95 -10.56 -11.79
N ASP A 117 -1.27 -11.59 -12.58
CA ASP A 117 -1.83 -11.42 -13.92
C ASP A 117 -3.13 -10.60 -13.91
N ARG A 118 -3.98 -10.85 -12.92
CA ARG A 118 -5.25 -10.14 -12.81
C ARG A 118 -5.05 -8.67 -12.41
N ILE A 119 -4.04 -8.41 -11.59
CA ILE A 119 -3.72 -7.05 -11.15
C ILE A 119 -3.11 -6.24 -12.29
N LEU A 120 -2.19 -6.84 -13.03
CA LEU A 120 -1.49 -6.16 -14.12
C LEU A 120 -2.32 -6.07 -15.41
N GLY A 121 -3.24 -7.00 -15.59
CA GLY A 121 -4.03 -7.06 -16.82
C GLY A 121 -3.39 -7.81 -17.96
#